data_86db9c2b519c5b67c57cce99912b0f4b
#
_entry.id   86db9c2b519c5b67c57cce99912b0f4b
#
_cell.length_a   1.000
_cell.length_b   1.000
_cell.length_c   1.000
_cell.angle_alpha   90.00
_cell.angle_beta   90.00
_cell.angle_gamma   90.00
#
_symmetry.space_group_name_H-M   'P 1'
#
loop_
_entity.id
_entity.type
_entity.pdbx_description
1 polymer ?
#
loop_
_entity_poly.entity_id
_entity_poly.type
_entity_poly.pdbx_seq_one_letter_code
_entity_poly.pdbx_strand_id
1 'polypeptide(L)'
;AKYLPELANLEVALSTAGTGVVSDGTVSRALGEGNEALIGQTRKPVRQPTIRDLLTHTAGFTYGVFGFTEVDQMYIKAGLIGDMTLSEFVGALGKIPLQYEPGSQWHYSVSVDIQGRLVEVLAGMSFGEFLRQRIFQPLDMRDTSFYVGPEKQGRLAQLYKPKGVSATNFLARAVEPGLEVAD
;
A
#
# COMPACT_ATOMS: atom_id res chain seq x y z
N ALA A 1 6.04 -9.27 15.02
CA ALA A 1 7.24 -9.22 15.85
C ALA A 1 8.16 -10.44 15.65
N LYS A 2 7.62 -11.68 15.64
CA LYS A 2 8.48 -12.89 15.57
C LYS A 2 9.30 -12.96 14.27
N TYR A 3 8.71 -12.62 13.14
CA TYR A 3 9.32 -12.73 11.80
C TYR A 3 9.66 -11.37 11.18
N LEU A 4 9.00 -10.32 11.61
CA LEU A 4 9.19 -8.94 11.14
C LEU A 4 9.38 -8.04 12.36
N PRO A 5 10.61 -8.00 12.93
CA PRO A 5 10.89 -7.19 14.12
C PRO A 5 10.69 -5.70 13.90
N GLU A 6 10.80 -5.23 12.66
CA GLU A 6 10.53 -3.84 12.25
C GLU A 6 9.10 -3.39 12.59
N LEU A 7 8.16 -4.34 12.63
CA LEU A 7 6.75 -4.12 12.97
C LEU A 7 6.38 -4.49 14.40
N ALA A 8 7.38 -4.61 15.31
CA ALA A 8 7.13 -5.07 16.69
C ALA A 8 6.42 -4.04 17.57
N ASN A 9 6.60 -2.76 17.30
CA ASN A 9 6.17 -1.65 18.16
C ASN A 9 5.31 -0.65 17.39
N LEU A 10 4.39 -1.14 16.56
CA LEU A 10 3.45 -0.28 15.86
C LEU A 10 2.54 0.45 16.85
N GLU A 11 2.21 1.68 16.50
CA GLU A 11 1.22 2.53 17.17
C GLU A 11 0.01 2.76 16.27
N VAL A 12 -1.08 3.26 16.81
CA VAL A 12 -2.29 3.61 16.07
C VAL A 12 -2.50 5.11 16.16
N ALA A 13 -2.78 5.76 15.04
CA ALA A 13 -3.13 7.17 14.99
C ALA A 13 -4.46 7.43 15.73
N LEU A 14 -4.52 8.48 16.55
CA LEU A 14 -5.73 8.87 17.26
C LEU A 14 -6.72 9.59 16.36
N SER A 15 -6.24 10.29 15.33
CA SER A 15 -7.07 10.93 14.33
C SER A 15 -7.05 10.13 13.04
N THR A 16 -8.24 9.75 12.57
CA THR A 16 -8.48 9.23 11.22
C THR A 16 -9.18 10.27 10.36
N ALA A 17 -9.14 11.55 10.77
CA ALA A 17 -9.71 12.63 9.99
C ALA A 17 -9.09 12.64 8.59
N GLY A 18 -9.88 12.29 7.61
CA GLY A 18 -9.51 12.30 6.21
C GLY A 18 -10.10 13.51 5.50
N THR A 19 -9.43 13.97 4.48
CA THR A 19 -10.03 14.86 3.51
C THR A 19 -10.92 14.02 2.60
N GLY A 20 -12.24 14.22 2.65
CA GLY A 20 -13.16 13.62 1.67
C GLY A 20 -13.00 14.30 0.31
N VAL A 21 -13.04 13.52 -0.77
CA VAL A 21 -13.22 14.07 -2.12
C VAL A 21 -14.70 14.42 -2.26
N VAL A 22 -15.01 15.69 -2.46
CA VAL A 22 -16.37 16.12 -2.84
C VAL A 22 -16.61 15.88 -4.32
N SER A 23 -17.87 15.70 -4.69
CA SER A 23 -18.33 15.30 -6.03
C SER A 23 -17.91 16.22 -7.19
N ASP A 24 -17.36 17.40 -6.92
CA ASP A 24 -16.85 18.36 -7.90
C ASP A 24 -15.33 18.26 -8.14
N GLY A 25 -14.66 17.28 -7.49
CA GLY A 25 -13.21 17.10 -7.61
C GLY A 25 -12.39 18.05 -6.73
N THR A 26 -13.03 18.87 -5.90
CA THR A 26 -12.32 19.64 -4.87
C THR A 26 -12.06 18.78 -3.64
N VAL A 27 -10.88 18.92 -3.08
CA VAL A 27 -10.50 18.25 -1.82
C VAL A 27 -10.97 19.17 -0.68
N SER A 28 -12.11 18.89 -0.10
CA SER A 28 -12.49 19.56 1.13
C SER A 28 -11.98 18.76 2.32
N ARG A 29 -11.25 19.44 3.18
CA ARG A 29 -10.78 18.93 4.46
C ARG A 29 -11.99 18.89 5.39
N ALA A 30 -12.71 17.78 5.41
CA ALA A 30 -13.69 17.50 6.44
C ALA A 30 -12.94 17.12 7.73
N LEU A 31 -12.40 18.12 8.41
CA LEU A 31 -12.06 17.97 9.81
C LEU A 31 -13.40 17.92 10.55
N GLY A 32 -13.74 16.77 11.11
CA GLY A 32 -14.77 16.73 12.14
C GLY A 32 -14.37 17.75 13.21
N GLU A 33 -15.24 18.69 13.49
CA GLU A 33 -15.04 19.68 14.55
C GLU A 33 -14.61 18.95 15.84
N GLY A 34 -13.45 19.30 16.37
CA GLY A 34 -12.92 18.74 17.62
C GLY A 34 -11.72 17.81 17.49
N ASN A 35 -11.31 17.36 16.28
CA ASN A 35 -10.21 16.42 16.12
C ASN A 35 -8.84 17.05 15.77
N GLU A 36 -8.74 18.37 15.64
CA GLU A 36 -7.46 19.04 15.33
C GLU A 36 -6.39 18.81 16.41
N ALA A 37 -6.80 18.70 17.67
CA ALA A 37 -5.88 18.43 18.79
C ALA A 37 -5.29 17.00 18.77
N LEU A 38 -5.82 16.08 17.98
CA LEU A 38 -5.38 14.69 17.91
C LEU A 38 -4.47 14.40 16.69
N ILE A 39 -4.24 15.40 15.84
CA ILE A 39 -3.37 15.29 14.68
C ILE A 39 -1.94 14.99 15.15
N GLY A 40 -1.32 13.94 14.58
CA GLY A 40 0.02 13.49 14.96
C GLY A 40 0.10 12.72 16.27
N GLN A 41 -1.00 12.59 17.01
CA GLN A 41 -1.00 11.80 18.23
C GLN A 41 -1.24 10.32 17.93
N THR A 42 -0.52 9.47 18.68
CA THR A 42 -0.61 8.03 18.56
C THR A 42 -0.82 7.38 19.92
N ARG A 43 -1.24 6.14 19.92
CA ARG A 43 -1.28 5.28 21.10
C ARG A 43 -0.86 3.84 20.75
N LYS A 44 -0.56 3.08 21.75
CA LYS A 44 -0.37 1.64 21.56
C LYS A 44 -1.71 0.99 21.15
N PRO A 45 -1.70 0.07 20.17
CA PRO A 45 -2.89 -0.70 19.84
C PRO A 45 -3.26 -1.62 21.01
N VAL A 46 -4.53 -2.01 21.09
CA VAL A 46 -5.00 -3.01 22.07
C VAL A 46 -4.25 -4.33 21.88
N ARG A 47 -3.93 -4.67 20.64
CA ARG A 47 -3.06 -5.78 20.27
C ARG A 47 -2.25 -5.45 19.01
N GLN A 48 -1.11 -6.06 18.84
CA GLN A 48 -0.36 -5.97 17.58
C GLN A 48 -1.05 -6.75 16.46
N PRO A 49 -0.87 -6.35 15.18
CA PRO A 49 -1.40 -7.07 14.04
C PRO A 49 -0.88 -8.52 14.00
N THR A 50 -1.74 -9.43 13.56
CA THR A 50 -1.40 -10.82 13.30
C THR A 50 -1.22 -11.08 11.80
N ILE A 51 -0.66 -12.24 11.42
CA ILE A 51 -0.61 -12.68 10.02
C ILE A 51 -2.02 -12.80 9.44
N ARG A 52 -2.99 -13.24 10.24
CA ARG A 52 -4.40 -13.28 9.81
C ARG A 52 -4.90 -11.90 9.42
N ASP A 53 -4.61 -10.87 10.22
CA ASP A 53 -5.04 -9.50 9.92
C ASP A 53 -4.43 -8.99 8.61
N LEU A 54 -3.17 -9.36 8.29
CA LEU A 54 -2.57 -9.06 6.99
C LEU A 54 -3.32 -9.76 5.84
N LEU A 55 -3.64 -11.05 6.00
CA LEU A 55 -4.34 -11.85 4.98
C LEU A 55 -5.77 -11.37 4.73
N THR A 56 -6.40 -10.75 5.71
CA THR A 56 -7.79 -10.27 5.64
C THR A 56 -7.91 -8.77 5.47
N HIS A 57 -6.79 -8.02 5.28
CA HIS A 57 -6.79 -6.56 5.23
C HIS A 57 -7.43 -5.89 6.46
N THR A 58 -7.24 -6.47 7.65
CA THR A 58 -7.73 -5.91 8.93
C THR A 58 -6.59 -5.51 9.86
N ALA A 59 -5.36 -5.45 9.35
CA ALA A 59 -4.17 -5.14 10.14
C ALA A 59 -4.05 -3.66 10.56
N GLY A 60 -4.88 -2.77 10.01
CA GLY A 60 -4.90 -1.36 10.31
C GLY A 60 -3.98 -0.50 9.43
N PHE A 61 -3.27 -1.09 8.47
CA PHE A 61 -2.50 -0.36 7.48
C PHE A 61 -3.40 0.32 6.45
N THR A 62 -2.86 1.33 5.73
CA THR A 62 -3.47 1.94 4.54
C THR A 62 -2.64 1.65 3.29
N TYR A 63 -3.02 2.23 2.16
CA TYR A 63 -2.28 2.14 0.91
C TYR A 63 -1.59 3.48 0.53
N GLY A 64 -2.05 4.59 1.11
CA GLY A 64 -1.51 5.92 0.85
C GLY A 64 -2.02 6.60 -0.42
N VAL A 65 -2.77 5.88 -1.29
CA VAL A 65 -3.25 6.41 -2.59
C VAL A 65 -4.77 6.49 -2.70
N PHE A 66 -5.51 5.83 -1.82
CA PHE A 66 -6.98 5.80 -1.85
C PHE A 66 -7.63 6.72 -0.83
N GLY A 67 -6.85 7.38 0.00
CA GLY A 67 -7.32 8.25 1.05
C GLY A 67 -6.46 9.51 1.18
N PHE A 68 -6.92 10.43 2.02
CA PHE A 68 -6.23 11.67 2.30
C PHE A 68 -6.09 11.88 3.80
N THR A 69 -5.99 10.77 4.54
CA THR A 69 -5.75 10.81 5.98
C THR A 69 -4.32 11.30 6.25
N GLU A 70 -4.06 11.68 7.48
CA GLU A 70 -2.71 12.04 7.90
C GLU A 70 -1.73 10.86 7.72
N VAL A 71 -2.18 9.64 8.00
CA VAL A 71 -1.38 8.44 7.80
C VAL A 71 -1.08 8.22 6.31
N ASP A 72 -2.05 8.45 5.40
CA ASP A 72 -1.81 8.40 3.95
C ASP A 72 -0.74 9.40 3.51
N GLN A 73 -0.76 10.62 4.06
CA GLN A 73 0.27 11.62 3.79
C GLN A 73 1.66 11.19 4.28
N MET A 74 1.74 10.49 5.41
CA MET A 74 3.01 9.92 5.88
C MET A 74 3.54 8.86 4.94
N TYR A 75 2.68 8.01 4.35
CA TYR A 75 3.06 7.02 3.33
C TYR A 75 3.64 7.69 2.08
N ILE A 76 2.97 8.73 1.58
CA ILE A 76 3.44 9.52 0.42
C ILE A 76 4.79 10.16 0.73
N LYS A 77 4.91 10.83 1.89
CA LYS A 77 6.14 11.50 2.32
C LYS A 77 7.31 10.55 2.52
N ALA A 78 7.04 9.33 2.97
CA ALA A 78 8.04 8.28 3.13
C ALA A 78 8.42 7.60 1.81
N GLY A 79 7.76 7.95 0.70
CA GLY A 79 8.03 7.37 -0.62
C GLY A 79 7.75 5.88 -0.69
N LEU A 80 6.76 5.37 0.07
CA LEU A 80 6.47 3.94 0.14
C LEU A 80 6.03 3.34 -1.21
N ILE A 81 5.49 4.17 -2.10
CA ILE A 81 5.23 3.80 -3.50
C ILE A 81 6.43 4.28 -4.32
N GLY A 82 7.50 3.50 -4.32
CA GLY A 82 8.75 3.86 -4.96
C GLY A 82 9.60 2.63 -5.22
N ASP A 83 10.80 2.87 -5.74
CA ASP A 83 11.78 1.82 -6.03
C ASP A 83 12.57 1.48 -4.76
N MET A 84 12.04 0.52 -4.01
CA MET A 84 12.67 0.01 -2.79
C MET A 84 12.47 -1.50 -2.64
N THR A 85 13.38 -2.15 -1.93
CA THR A 85 13.24 -3.55 -1.56
C THR A 85 12.11 -3.73 -0.52
N LEU A 86 11.53 -4.94 -0.44
CA LEU A 86 10.51 -5.23 0.57
C LEU A 86 11.05 -5.06 2.01
N SER A 87 12.36 -5.25 2.22
CA SER A 87 13.00 -5.01 3.51
C SER A 87 13.01 -3.53 3.89
N GLU A 88 13.41 -2.67 2.95
CA GLU A 88 13.40 -1.21 3.14
C GLU A 88 11.97 -0.69 3.32
N PHE A 89 11.04 -1.20 2.52
CA PHE A 89 9.62 -0.87 2.61
C PHE A 89 9.06 -1.16 4.01
N VAL A 90 9.23 -2.38 4.52
CA VAL A 90 8.72 -2.76 5.84
C VAL A 90 9.45 -2.00 6.96
N GLY A 91 10.76 -1.73 6.80
CA GLY A 91 11.53 -0.91 7.72
C GLY A 91 11.05 0.54 7.80
N ALA A 92 10.67 1.14 6.66
CA ALA A 92 10.08 2.47 6.62
C ALA A 92 8.66 2.48 7.19
N LEU A 93 7.86 1.46 6.84
CA LEU A 93 6.48 1.31 7.30
C LEU A 93 6.38 1.17 8.82
N GLY A 94 7.35 0.49 9.46
CA GLY A 94 7.41 0.32 10.91
C GLY A 94 7.57 1.62 11.72
N LYS A 95 7.86 2.74 11.05
CA LYS A 95 7.98 4.08 11.64
C LYS A 95 6.71 4.92 11.50
N ILE A 96 5.70 4.40 10.81
CA ILE A 96 4.45 5.09 10.54
C ILE A 96 3.33 4.40 11.33
N PRO A 97 2.44 5.15 11.98
CA PRO A 97 1.37 4.55 12.76
C PRO A 97 0.35 3.84 11.87
N LEU A 98 -0.33 2.87 12.43
CA LEU A 98 -1.52 2.27 11.84
C LEU A 98 -2.63 3.32 11.75
N GLN A 99 -3.42 3.25 10.69
CA GLN A 99 -4.59 4.11 10.53
C GLN A 99 -5.76 3.64 11.39
N TYR A 100 -5.88 2.32 11.59
CA TYR A 100 -6.96 1.72 12.35
C TYR A 100 -6.44 0.71 13.38
N GLU A 101 -7.25 0.46 14.39
CA GLU A 101 -7.00 -0.59 15.38
C GLU A 101 -6.98 -1.97 14.68
N PRO A 102 -5.95 -2.81 14.87
CA PRO A 102 -5.90 -4.14 14.29
C PRO A 102 -7.12 -5.00 14.62
N GLY A 103 -7.77 -5.50 13.59
CA GLY A 103 -8.98 -6.32 13.67
C GLY A 103 -10.29 -5.54 13.77
N SER A 104 -10.26 -4.19 13.78
CA SER A 104 -11.48 -3.40 13.96
C SER A 104 -12.33 -3.30 12.70
N GLN A 105 -11.70 -3.26 11.52
CA GLN A 105 -12.38 -3.13 10.23
C GLN A 105 -11.52 -3.61 9.08
N TRP A 106 -12.17 -3.90 7.97
CA TRP A 106 -11.52 -4.14 6.70
C TRP A 106 -11.10 -2.81 6.06
N HIS A 107 -9.85 -2.73 5.62
CA HIS A 107 -9.33 -1.61 4.85
C HIS A 107 -8.24 -2.10 3.89
N TYR A 108 -8.45 -1.91 2.58
CA TYR A 108 -7.47 -2.30 1.57
C TYR A 108 -6.15 -1.56 1.79
N SER A 109 -5.04 -2.29 1.80
CA SER A 109 -3.78 -1.76 2.29
C SER A 109 -2.57 -2.48 1.69
N VAL A 110 -1.37 -2.01 2.03
CA VAL A 110 -0.07 -2.61 1.71
C VAL A 110 0.17 -3.97 2.41
N SER A 111 -0.87 -4.60 2.92
CA SER A 111 -0.75 -5.89 3.62
C SER A 111 -0.16 -6.99 2.74
N VAL A 112 -0.38 -6.95 1.42
CA VAL A 112 0.17 -7.96 0.48
C VAL A 112 1.69 -7.77 0.33
N ASP A 113 2.18 -6.55 0.33
CA ASP A 113 3.61 -6.23 0.27
C ASP A 113 4.32 -6.74 1.54
N ILE A 114 3.70 -6.56 2.71
CA ILE A 114 4.19 -7.12 3.97
C ILE A 114 4.20 -8.65 3.95
N GLN A 115 3.20 -9.28 3.34
CA GLN A 115 3.17 -10.74 3.13
C GLN A 115 4.32 -11.18 2.23
N GLY A 116 4.63 -10.43 1.16
CA GLY A 116 5.79 -10.66 0.32
C GLY A 116 7.09 -10.68 1.13
N ARG A 117 7.28 -9.69 2.01
CA ARG A 117 8.44 -9.66 2.91
C ARG A 117 8.46 -10.84 3.89
N LEU A 118 7.32 -11.22 4.42
CA LEU A 118 7.21 -12.38 5.29
C LEU A 118 7.65 -13.67 4.58
N VAL A 119 7.28 -13.83 3.31
CA VAL A 119 7.73 -14.96 2.48
C VAL A 119 9.25 -14.94 2.32
N GLU A 120 9.86 -13.78 2.05
CA GLU A 120 11.32 -13.67 1.95
C GLU A 120 12.04 -14.14 3.22
N VAL A 121 11.55 -13.68 4.38
CA VAL A 121 12.14 -14.05 5.67
C VAL A 121 12.01 -15.55 5.95
N LEU A 122 10.86 -16.13 5.63
CA LEU A 122 10.59 -17.54 5.88
C LEU A 122 11.30 -18.47 4.88
N ALA A 123 11.44 -18.03 3.63
CA ALA A 123 12.03 -18.81 2.55
C ALA A 123 13.56 -18.63 2.43
N GLY A 124 14.11 -17.56 3.00
CA GLY A 124 15.54 -17.22 2.89
C GLY A 124 15.96 -16.81 1.47
N MET A 125 15.02 -16.33 0.64
CA MET A 125 15.26 -15.89 -0.73
C MET A 125 14.33 -14.72 -1.09
N SER A 126 14.59 -14.02 -2.21
CA SER A 126 13.71 -12.94 -2.65
C SER A 126 12.31 -13.45 -3.00
N PHE A 127 11.31 -12.59 -2.84
CA PHE A 127 9.91 -12.94 -3.14
C PHE A 127 9.72 -13.35 -4.61
N GLY A 128 10.37 -12.65 -5.53
CA GLY A 128 10.32 -12.99 -6.95
C GLY A 128 10.91 -14.36 -7.25
N GLU A 129 12.04 -14.70 -6.62
CA GLU A 129 12.66 -16.00 -6.80
C GLU A 129 11.81 -17.12 -6.17
N PHE A 130 11.22 -16.88 -5.00
CA PHE A 130 10.29 -17.83 -4.38
C PHE A 130 9.10 -18.13 -5.29
N LEU A 131 8.45 -17.09 -5.85
CA LEU A 131 7.32 -17.27 -6.75
C LEU A 131 7.74 -17.99 -8.03
N ARG A 132 8.89 -17.62 -8.59
CA ARG A 132 9.43 -18.28 -9.78
C ARG A 132 9.61 -19.78 -9.57
N GLN A 133 10.27 -20.18 -8.48
CA GLN A 133 10.58 -21.59 -8.22
C GLN A 133 9.36 -22.40 -7.80
N ARG A 134 8.47 -21.81 -7.00
CA ARG A 134 7.39 -22.54 -6.34
C ARG A 134 6.06 -22.49 -7.07
N ILE A 135 5.89 -21.50 -7.95
CA ILE A 135 4.62 -21.28 -8.64
C ILE A 135 4.83 -21.21 -10.15
N PHE A 136 5.62 -20.25 -10.65
CA PHE A 136 5.66 -19.95 -12.08
C PHE A 136 6.29 -21.08 -12.90
N GLN A 137 7.41 -21.62 -12.47
CA GLN A 137 8.05 -22.75 -13.17
C GLN A 137 7.22 -24.03 -13.12
N PRO A 138 6.71 -24.51 -11.97
CA PRO A 138 5.88 -25.71 -11.93
C PRO A 138 4.59 -25.62 -12.76
N LEU A 139 4.05 -24.41 -12.93
CA LEU A 139 2.83 -24.15 -13.71
C LEU A 139 3.11 -23.70 -15.15
N ASP A 140 4.37 -23.72 -15.59
CA ASP A 140 4.82 -23.26 -16.93
C ASP A 140 4.37 -21.81 -17.26
N MET A 141 4.33 -20.93 -16.25
CA MET A 141 3.96 -19.51 -16.38
C MET A 141 5.17 -18.69 -16.85
N ARG A 142 5.58 -18.87 -18.11
CA ARG A 142 6.84 -18.32 -18.67
C ARG A 142 6.86 -16.80 -18.81
N ASP A 143 5.70 -16.16 -18.84
CA ASP A 143 5.55 -14.71 -19.04
C ASP A 143 5.13 -13.99 -17.75
N THR A 144 5.16 -14.67 -16.60
CA THR A 144 4.82 -14.07 -15.30
C THR A 144 6.08 -13.73 -14.52
N SER A 145 6.29 -12.45 -14.26
CA SER A 145 7.42 -11.93 -13.48
C SER A 145 7.13 -10.52 -12.99
N PHE A 146 7.96 -10.00 -12.08
CA PHE A 146 7.89 -8.60 -11.65
C PHE A 146 8.52 -7.61 -12.65
N TYR A 147 9.33 -8.12 -13.60
CA TYR A 147 10.01 -7.31 -14.59
C TYR A 147 9.87 -7.95 -15.97
N VAL A 148 9.78 -7.12 -16.99
CA VAL A 148 9.74 -7.57 -18.39
C VAL A 148 11.13 -7.44 -18.98
N GLY A 149 11.75 -8.56 -19.32
CA GLY A 149 13.06 -8.59 -19.97
C GLY A 149 13.01 -7.98 -21.37
N PRO A 150 14.17 -7.49 -21.88
CA PRO A 150 14.26 -6.85 -23.21
C PRO A 150 13.65 -7.70 -24.33
N GLU A 151 13.82 -9.02 -24.26
CA GLU A 151 13.31 -9.98 -25.24
C GLU A 151 11.78 -10.08 -25.30
N LYS A 152 11.07 -9.57 -24.28
CA LYS A 152 9.61 -9.61 -24.19
C LYS A 152 8.96 -8.22 -24.32
N GLN A 153 9.73 -7.15 -24.33
CA GLN A 153 9.21 -5.79 -24.40
C GLN A 153 8.29 -5.55 -25.61
N GLY A 154 8.64 -6.12 -26.78
CA GLY A 154 7.81 -6.03 -27.99
C GLY A 154 6.44 -6.72 -27.90
N ARG A 155 6.19 -7.51 -26.85
CA ARG A 155 4.92 -8.18 -26.56
C ARG A 155 4.11 -7.51 -25.46
N LEU A 156 4.69 -6.49 -24.81
CA LEU A 156 4.03 -5.79 -23.74
C LEU A 156 2.81 -5.03 -24.28
N ALA A 157 1.67 -5.21 -23.63
CA ALA A 157 0.46 -4.48 -24.00
C ALA A 157 0.63 -2.99 -23.71
N GLN A 158 0.09 -2.16 -24.62
CA GLN A 158 0.08 -0.73 -24.42
C GLN A 158 -0.81 -0.36 -23.22
N LEU A 159 -0.28 0.42 -22.29
CA LEU A 159 -1.05 0.98 -21.19
C LEU A 159 -1.71 2.29 -21.64
N TYR A 160 -3.00 2.43 -21.32
CA TYR A 160 -3.79 3.64 -21.60
C TYR A 160 -4.25 4.27 -20.30
N LYS A 161 -4.27 5.60 -20.26
CA LYS A 161 -4.83 6.39 -19.16
C LYS A 161 -5.95 7.31 -19.70
N PRO A 162 -6.91 7.74 -18.88
CA PRO A 162 -7.89 8.75 -19.29
C PRO A 162 -7.20 10.03 -19.70
N LYS A 163 -7.69 10.65 -20.80
CA LYS A 163 -7.11 11.88 -21.35
C LYS A 163 -7.16 13.02 -20.32
N GLY A 164 -6.06 13.74 -20.18
CA GLY A 164 -5.96 14.89 -19.27
C GLY A 164 -5.79 14.52 -17.78
N VAL A 165 -5.53 13.24 -17.46
CA VAL A 165 -5.30 12.79 -16.09
C VAL A 165 -3.81 12.49 -15.89
N SER A 166 -3.18 13.15 -14.91
CA SER A 166 -1.83 12.78 -14.48
C SER A 166 -1.83 11.37 -13.88
N ALA A 167 -0.73 10.62 -14.05
CA ALA A 167 -0.58 9.28 -13.48
C ALA A 167 -0.85 9.23 -11.96
N THR A 168 -0.51 10.29 -11.25
CA THR A 168 -0.79 10.45 -9.81
C THR A 168 -2.27 10.66 -9.49
N ASN A 169 -3.09 11.09 -10.46
CA ASN A 169 -4.52 11.33 -10.29
C ASN A 169 -5.39 10.23 -10.93
N PHE A 170 -4.78 9.20 -11.53
CA PHE A 170 -5.49 8.13 -12.21
C PHE A 170 -6.52 7.41 -11.32
N LEU A 171 -6.20 7.26 -10.03
CA LEU A 171 -7.09 6.62 -9.05
C LEU A 171 -8.16 7.57 -8.48
N ALA A 172 -8.03 8.88 -8.70
CA ALA A 172 -8.91 9.88 -8.12
C ALA A 172 -10.06 10.32 -9.06
N ARG A 173 -10.03 9.97 -10.35
CA ARG A 173 -11.08 10.34 -11.32
C ARG A 173 -11.63 9.14 -12.05
N ALA A 174 -12.88 8.83 -11.76
CA ALA A 174 -13.71 7.99 -12.61
C ALA A 174 -14.10 8.78 -13.86
N VAL A 175 -13.55 8.34 -15.00
CA VAL A 175 -14.13 8.41 -16.34
C VAL A 175 -14.55 9.78 -16.89
N GLU A 176 -13.66 10.38 -17.64
CA GLU A 176 -14.06 11.17 -18.81
C GLU A 176 -13.78 10.38 -20.11
N PRO A 177 -14.60 10.54 -21.18
CA PRO A 177 -14.44 9.76 -22.40
C PRO A 177 -13.21 10.20 -23.20
N GLY A 178 -12.26 9.32 -23.31
CA GLY A 178 -11.04 9.47 -24.11
C GLY A 178 -9.86 8.84 -23.39
N LEU A 179 -9.11 7.99 -24.10
CA LEU A 179 -7.91 7.36 -23.60
C LEU A 179 -6.70 7.91 -24.37
N GLU A 180 -5.60 8.10 -23.67
CA GLU A 180 -4.30 8.40 -24.25
C GLU A 180 -3.28 7.36 -23.79
N VAL A 181 -2.19 7.21 -24.55
CA VAL A 181 -1.09 6.33 -24.19
C VAL A 181 -0.42 6.86 -22.91
N ALA A 182 -0.20 5.99 -21.94
CA ALA A 182 0.55 6.35 -20.74
C ALA A 182 2.05 6.35 -21.08
N ASP A 183 2.75 7.42 -20.69
CA ASP A 183 4.22 7.53 -20.77
C ASP A 183 4.90 6.63 -19.76
#